data_7ec4c278fffbcfebadf89cdeb7a8052e
#
_entry.id   7ec4c278fffbcfebadf89cdeb7a8052e
#
_cell.length_a   1.000
_cell.length_b   1.000
_cell.length_c   1.000
_cell.angle_alpha   90.00
_cell.angle_beta   90.00
_cell.angle_gamma   90.00
#
_symmetry.space_group_name_H-M   'P 1'
#
loop_
_entity.id
_entity.type
_entity.pdbx_description
1 polymer ?
#
loop_
_entity_poly.entity_id
_entity_poly.type
_entity_poly.pdbx_seq_one_letter_code
_entity_poly.pdbx_strand_id
1 'polypeptide(L)'
;VFSHKTAEIAAKSCLSGPHKDDLELLLDGRSAASFGSQGQVRTCTLSLKIAERELFFDEDGEYPVLLLDDVLSELDRRRQDFVLNRISAGQVMITCCEDGISEKLRAGAVFHIQNGKKSAETH
;
A
#
# COMPACT_ATOMS: atom_id res chain seq x y z
N VAL A 1 22.87 3.36 26.65
CA VAL A 1 21.44 3.13 26.98
C VAL A 1 20.97 4.06 28.10
N PHE A 2 21.77 4.27 29.17
CA PHE A 2 21.37 5.12 30.33
C PHE A 2 21.33 6.64 29.99
N SER A 3 22.15 7.14 29.08
CA SER A 3 22.19 8.56 28.72
C SER A 3 20.97 9.03 27.94
N HIS A 4 20.36 8.17 27.09
CA HIS A 4 19.17 8.49 26.31
C HIS A 4 17.92 8.65 27.18
N LYS A 5 17.76 7.81 28.19
CA LYS A 5 16.59 7.87 29.08
C LYS A 5 16.46 9.18 29.84
N THR A 6 17.57 9.73 30.31
CA THR A 6 17.58 11.04 31.00
C THR A 6 17.25 12.18 30.04
N ALA A 7 17.75 12.14 28.81
CA ALA A 7 17.46 13.13 27.78
C ALA A 7 16.00 13.05 27.31
N GLU A 8 15.42 11.87 27.20
CA GLU A 8 14.02 11.65 26.86
C GLU A 8 13.05 12.19 27.91
N ILE A 9 13.36 12.01 29.19
CA ILE A 9 12.59 12.58 30.29
C ILE A 9 12.63 14.11 30.26
N ALA A 10 13.79 14.71 30.01
CA ALA A 10 13.97 16.14 29.90
C ALA A 10 13.22 16.74 28.69
N ALA A 11 13.24 16.04 27.56
CA ALA A 11 12.54 16.46 26.34
C ALA A 11 11.03 16.17 26.35
N LYS A 12 10.52 15.40 27.34
CA LYS A 12 9.15 14.89 27.39
C LYS A 12 8.72 14.14 26.12
N SER A 13 9.68 13.53 25.44
CA SER A 13 9.46 12.77 24.20
C SER A 13 10.52 11.69 24.05
N CYS A 14 10.19 10.60 23.40
CA CYS A 14 11.15 9.57 23.05
C CYS A 14 12.15 10.10 22.01
N LEU A 15 13.44 9.99 22.27
CA LEU A 15 14.51 10.41 21.37
C LEU A 15 15.05 9.26 20.51
N SER A 16 14.75 8.01 20.89
CA SER A 16 15.14 6.81 20.15
C SER A 16 13.98 5.80 20.14
N GLY A 17 13.99 4.90 19.16
CA GLY A 17 12.98 3.85 18.99
C GLY A 17 12.51 3.74 17.54
N PRO A 18 11.75 2.68 17.17
CA PRO A 18 11.31 2.42 15.81
C PRO A 18 10.56 3.59 15.15
N HIS A 19 9.85 4.39 15.93
CA HIS A 19 9.11 5.58 15.44
C HIS A 19 10.03 6.77 15.08
N LYS A 20 11.32 6.71 15.42
CA LYS A 20 12.37 7.69 15.03
C LYS A 20 13.26 7.15 13.93
N ASP A 21 13.19 5.86 13.65
CA ASP A 21 13.93 5.25 12.56
C ASP A 21 13.29 5.62 11.22
N ASP A 22 14.10 5.71 10.19
CA ASP A 22 13.66 5.97 8.83
C ASP A 22 14.08 4.81 7.93
N LEU A 23 13.26 4.52 6.92
CA LEU A 23 13.54 3.49 5.94
C LEU A 23 13.90 4.14 4.60
N GLU A 24 15.16 4.04 4.24
CA GLU A 24 15.59 4.49 2.92
C GLU A 24 15.45 3.38 1.88
N LEU A 25 14.67 3.67 0.83
CA LEU A 25 14.51 2.79 -0.31
C LEU A 25 15.46 3.20 -1.44
N LEU A 26 16.27 2.26 -1.89
CA LEU A 26 17.20 2.48 -2.99
C LEU A 26 16.71 1.77 -4.26
N LEU A 27 16.69 2.50 -5.36
CA LEU A 27 16.50 1.98 -6.72
C LEU A 27 17.82 2.13 -7.48
N ASP A 28 18.41 1.02 -7.87
CA ASP A 28 19.73 1.00 -8.53
C ASP A 28 20.80 1.79 -7.75
N GLY A 29 20.78 1.70 -6.43
CA GLY A 29 21.72 2.37 -5.53
C GLY A 29 21.47 3.85 -5.29
N ARG A 30 20.35 4.40 -5.76
CA ARG A 30 19.95 5.79 -5.56
C ARG A 30 18.67 5.87 -4.71
N SER A 31 18.58 6.86 -3.84
CA SER A 31 17.40 7.08 -3.01
C SER A 31 16.15 7.25 -3.89
N ALA A 32 15.16 6.39 -3.69
CA ALA A 32 13.89 6.45 -4.41
C ALA A 32 13.15 7.77 -4.13
N ALA A 33 13.22 8.29 -2.91
CA ALA A 33 12.57 9.52 -2.51
C ALA A 33 13.16 10.76 -3.22
N SER A 34 14.49 10.77 -3.45
CA SER A 34 15.17 11.92 -4.03
C SER A 34 15.31 11.86 -5.56
N PHE A 35 15.40 10.66 -6.14
CA PHE A 35 15.72 10.46 -7.56
C PHE A 35 14.68 9.63 -8.30
N GLY A 36 13.74 9.01 -7.61
CA GLY A 36 12.68 8.22 -8.22
C GLY A 36 11.65 9.10 -8.94
N SER A 37 11.14 8.64 -10.09
CA SER A 37 9.92 9.22 -10.65
C SER A 37 8.74 8.97 -9.72
N GLN A 38 7.66 9.76 -9.82
CA GLN A 38 6.46 9.56 -9.00
C GLN A 38 5.92 8.13 -9.12
N GLY A 39 5.87 7.57 -10.33
CA GLY A 39 5.44 6.20 -10.55
C GLY A 39 6.36 5.15 -9.92
N GLN A 40 7.68 5.41 -9.87
CA GLN A 40 8.64 4.54 -9.17
C GLN A 40 8.45 4.59 -7.65
N VAL A 41 8.33 5.78 -7.06
CA VAL A 41 8.09 5.96 -5.63
C VAL A 41 6.79 5.27 -5.20
N ARG A 42 5.70 5.46 -5.95
CA ARG A 42 4.42 4.80 -5.69
C ARG A 42 4.51 3.28 -5.80
N THR A 43 5.21 2.77 -6.81
CA THR A 43 5.45 1.33 -6.94
C THR A 43 6.22 0.77 -5.75
N CYS A 44 7.25 1.48 -5.27
CA CYS A 44 7.99 1.10 -4.07
C CYS A 44 7.08 1.06 -2.83
N THR A 45 6.29 2.11 -2.60
CA THR A 45 5.36 2.19 -1.48
C THR A 45 4.34 1.05 -1.50
N LEU A 46 3.77 0.77 -2.67
CA LEU A 46 2.81 -0.32 -2.84
C LEU A 46 3.47 -1.69 -2.61
N SER A 47 4.69 -1.89 -3.10
CA SER A 47 5.44 -3.13 -2.87
C SER A 47 5.73 -3.36 -1.39
N LEU A 48 6.05 -2.30 -0.63
CA LEU A 48 6.21 -2.38 0.83
C LEU A 48 4.90 -2.76 1.53
N LYS A 49 3.77 -2.17 1.12
CA LYS A 49 2.46 -2.50 1.70
C LYS A 49 2.05 -3.94 1.42
N ILE A 50 2.35 -4.47 0.25
CA ILE A 50 2.11 -5.87 -0.08
C ILE A 50 3.04 -6.78 0.75
N ALA A 51 4.31 -6.41 0.91
CA ALA A 51 5.26 -7.18 1.74
C ALA A 51 4.87 -7.17 3.22
N GLU A 52 4.45 -6.01 3.76
CA GLU A 52 3.92 -5.89 5.12
C GLU A 52 2.73 -6.82 5.35
N ARG A 53 1.83 -6.92 4.37
CA ARG A 53 0.68 -7.82 4.41
C ARG A 53 1.08 -9.30 4.50
N GLU A 54 2.13 -9.70 3.77
CA GLU A 54 2.67 -11.07 3.85
C GLU A 54 3.29 -11.35 5.23
N LEU A 55 3.98 -10.38 5.83
CA LEU A 55 4.52 -10.51 7.19
C LEU A 55 3.41 -10.72 8.23
N PHE A 56 2.30 -9.99 8.14
CA PHE A 56 1.15 -10.22 9.02
C PHE A 56 0.56 -11.62 8.86
N PHE A 57 0.49 -12.10 7.62
CA PHE A 57 0.02 -13.46 7.38
C PHE A 57 0.96 -14.52 7.98
N ASP A 58 2.27 -14.31 7.88
CA ASP A 58 3.26 -15.23 8.46
C ASP A 58 3.20 -15.25 10.00
N GLU A 59 2.85 -14.13 10.64
CA GLU A 59 2.75 -14.01 12.09
C GLU A 59 1.40 -14.52 12.63
N ASP A 60 0.29 -14.11 12.01
CA ASP A 60 -1.07 -14.31 12.54
C ASP A 60 -1.84 -15.41 11.81
N GLY A 61 -1.38 -15.86 10.64
CA GLY A 61 -2.07 -16.85 9.80
C GLY A 61 -3.26 -16.30 9.03
N GLU A 62 -3.52 -14.99 9.12
CA GLU A 62 -4.62 -14.31 8.44
C GLU A 62 -4.13 -13.06 7.71
N TYR A 63 -4.65 -12.84 6.51
CA TYR A 63 -4.36 -11.62 5.79
C TYR A 63 -5.15 -10.43 6.34
N PRO A 64 -4.50 -9.31 6.65
CA PRO A 64 -5.23 -8.08 6.96
C PRO A 64 -6.00 -7.58 5.73
N VAL A 65 -7.08 -6.83 5.97
CA VAL A 65 -7.84 -6.17 4.90
C VAL A 65 -6.94 -5.15 4.21
N LEU A 66 -6.77 -5.29 2.90
CA LEU A 66 -6.00 -4.35 2.08
C LEU A 66 -6.93 -3.32 1.45
N LEU A 67 -6.64 -2.05 1.66
CA LEU A 67 -7.37 -0.94 1.06
C LEU A 67 -6.46 -0.25 0.03
N LEU A 68 -6.88 -0.22 -1.24
CA LEU A 68 -6.19 0.44 -2.34
C LEU A 68 -7.09 1.56 -2.89
N ASP A 69 -6.75 2.80 -2.54
CA ASP A 69 -7.51 3.97 -2.96
C ASP A 69 -6.85 4.64 -4.16
N ASP A 70 -7.48 4.48 -5.33
CA ASP A 70 -7.07 5.02 -6.66
C ASP A 70 -5.62 4.74 -7.07
N VAL A 71 -4.99 3.72 -6.46
CA VAL A 71 -3.56 3.43 -6.68
C VAL A 71 -3.33 2.81 -8.06
N LEU A 72 -4.29 2.04 -8.56
CA LEU A 72 -4.11 1.28 -9.79
C LEU A 72 -4.17 2.17 -11.05
N SER A 73 -4.92 3.26 -11.03
CA SER A 73 -5.00 4.22 -12.15
C SER A 73 -3.65 4.86 -12.51
N GLU A 74 -2.75 4.92 -11.54
CA GLU A 74 -1.42 5.53 -11.71
C GLU A 74 -0.34 4.55 -12.16
N LEU A 75 -0.68 3.27 -12.28
CA LEU A 75 0.23 2.22 -12.71
C LEU A 75 0.04 1.87 -14.18
N ASP A 76 1.13 1.57 -14.87
CA ASP A 76 1.06 0.94 -16.18
C ASP A 76 0.44 -0.47 -16.11
N ARG A 77 -0.04 -0.98 -17.24
CA ARG A 77 -0.70 -2.30 -17.33
C ARG A 77 0.09 -3.43 -16.68
N ARG A 78 1.40 -3.47 -16.91
CA ARG A 78 2.27 -4.54 -16.42
C ARG A 78 2.36 -4.53 -14.88
N ARG A 79 2.43 -3.32 -14.29
CA ARG A 79 2.43 -3.15 -12.84
C ARG A 79 1.08 -3.42 -12.22
N GLN A 80 -0.02 -3.00 -12.88
CA GLN A 80 -1.37 -3.36 -12.45
C GLN A 80 -1.53 -4.89 -12.37
N ASP A 81 -1.16 -5.61 -13.42
CA ASP A 81 -1.27 -7.07 -13.46
C ASP A 81 -0.40 -7.75 -12.38
N PHE A 82 0.80 -7.22 -12.13
CA PHE A 82 1.65 -7.69 -11.04
C PHE A 82 0.98 -7.54 -9.68
N VAL A 83 0.41 -6.38 -9.39
CA VAL A 83 -0.29 -6.10 -8.12
C VAL A 83 -1.51 -6.99 -7.97
N LEU A 84 -2.38 -7.03 -8.97
CA LEU A 84 -3.62 -7.82 -8.94
C LEU A 84 -3.36 -9.32 -8.74
N ASN A 85 -2.27 -9.85 -9.29
CA ASN A 85 -1.87 -11.24 -9.07
C ASN A 85 -1.35 -11.50 -7.64
N ARG A 86 -0.80 -10.50 -6.97
CA ARG A 86 -0.24 -10.62 -5.61
C ARG A 86 -1.28 -10.46 -4.50
N ILE A 87 -2.40 -9.82 -4.79
CA ILE A 87 -3.47 -9.54 -3.82
C ILE A 87 -4.66 -10.51 -3.92
N SER A 88 -4.47 -11.66 -4.54
CA SER A 88 -5.54 -12.64 -4.78
C SER A 88 -6.07 -13.33 -3.51
N ALA A 89 -5.30 -13.32 -2.42
CA ALA A 89 -5.69 -13.90 -1.14
C ALA A 89 -6.18 -12.83 -0.17
N GLY A 90 -7.08 -13.21 0.77
CA GLY A 90 -7.65 -12.31 1.77
C GLY A 90 -8.63 -11.29 1.20
N GLN A 91 -9.12 -10.39 2.05
CA GLN A 91 -10.06 -9.35 1.65
C GLN A 91 -9.33 -8.11 1.13
N VAL A 92 -9.75 -7.63 -0.04
CA VAL A 92 -9.20 -6.42 -0.67
C VAL A 92 -10.34 -5.51 -1.11
N MET A 93 -10.22 -4.23 -0.83
CA MET A 93 -11.10 -3.19 -1.35
C MET A 93 -10.29 -2.26 -2.24
N ILE A 94 -10.77 -2.03 -3.45
CA ILE A 94 -10.10 -1.20 -4.45
C ILE A 94 -11.07 -0.13 -4.90
N THR A 95 -10.65 1.14 -4.83
CA THR A 95 -11.34 2.23 -5.52
C THR A 95 -10.61 2.55 -6.82
N CYS A 96 -11.34 2.84 -7.88
CA CYS A 96 -10.78 3.27 -9.17
C CYS A 96 -11.80 4.06 -9.95
N CYS A 97 -11.33 4.92 -10.84
CA CYS A 97 -12.16 5.71 -11.75
C CYS A 97 -12.24 5.11 -13.16
N GLU A 98 -11.50 4.03 -13.42
CA GLU A 98 -11.42 3.39 -14.74
C GLU A 98 -12.22 2.07 -14.78
N ASP A 99 -13.14 1.96 -15.72
CA ASP A 99 -13.95 0.75 -15.89
C ASP A 99 -13.14 -0.49 -16.27
N GLY A 100 -12.02 -0.31 -16.98
CA GLY A 100 -11.17 -1.42 -17.44
C GLY A 100 -10.41 -2.17 -16.32
N ILE A 101 -10.37 -1.65 -15.10
CA ILE A 101 -9.75 -2.34 -13.94
C ILE A 101 -10.68 -3.44 -13.42
N SER A 102 -11.98 -3.20 -13.41
CA SER A 102 -12.97 -4.20 -12.97
C SER A 102 -12.96 -5.46 -13.83
N GLU A 103 -12.70 -5.33 -15.14
CA GLU A 103 -12.60 -6.46 -16.06
C GLU A 103 -11.38 -7.36 -15.80
N LYS A 104 -10.34 -6.81 -15.19
CA LYS A 104 -9.12 -7.56 -14.81
C LYS A 104 -9.26 -8.32 -13.51
N LEU A 105 -10.22 -7.95 -12.68
CA LEU A 105 -10.51 -8.64 -11.43
C LEU A 105 -11.24 -9.95 -11.74
N ARG A 106 -10.56 -11.08 -11.50
CA ARG A 106 -11.09 -12.42 -11.77
C ARG A 106 -12.17 -12.86 -10.78
N ALA A 107 -12.31 -12.18 -9.66
CA ALA A 107 -13.27 -12.48 -8.61
C ALA A 107 -13.57 -11.22 -7.80
N GLY A 108 -14.74 -11.16 -7.18
CA GLY A 108 -15.15 -10.08 -6.32
C GLY A 108 -16.45 -9.43 -6.79
N ALA A 109 -16.96 -8.50 -5.96
CA ALA A 109 -18.12 -7.69 -6.29
C ALA A 109 -17.67 -6.31 -6.76
N VAL A 110 -18.26 -5.83 -7.84
CA VAL A 110 -18.04 -4.47 -8.37
C VAL A 110 -19.23 -3.59 -8.00
N PHE A 111 -18.93 -2.43 -7.42
CA PHE A 111 -19.93 -1.46 -7.05
C PHE A 111 -19.67 -0.16 -7.80
N HIS A 112 -20.59 0.22 -8.66
CA HIS A 112 -20.53 1.52 -9.34
C HIS A 112 -21.16 2.58 -8.45
N ILE A 113 -20.40 3.65 -8.19
CA ILE A 113 -20.84 4.78 -7.37
C ILE A 113 -21.03 6.00 -8.28
N GLN A 114 -22.24 6.54 -8.30
CA GLN A 114 -22.57 7.75 -9.05
C GLN A 114 -23.36 8.71 -8.16
N ASN A 115 -22.93 9.97 -8.11
CA ASN A 115 -23.55 11.00 -7.28
C ASN A 115 -23.70 10.58 -5.80
N GLY A 116 -22.68 9.91 -5.24
CA GLY A 116 -22.67 9.45 -3.85
C GLY A 116 -23.60 8.27 -3.55
N LYS A 117 -24.17 7.62 -4.56
CA LYS A 117 -25.06 6.47 -4.42
C LYS A 117 -24.55 5.30 -5.23
N LYS A 118 -24.76 4.08 -4.70
CA LYS A 118 -24.54 2.85 -5.48
C LYS A 118 -25.54 2.86 -6.64
N SER A 119 -25.05 2.80 -7.88
CA SER A 119 -25.91 2.59 -9.04
C SER A 119 -26.41 1.15 -9.07
N ALA A 120 -27.64 0.94 -9.55
CA ALA A 120 -28.14 -0.40 -9.82
C ALA A 120 -27.27 -1.04 -10.90
N GLU A 121 -26.82 -2.28 -10.67
CA GLU A 121 -26.12 -3.07 -11.69
C GLU A 121 -27.05 -3.20 -12.91
N THR A 122 -26.60 -2.68 -14.05
CA THR A 122 -27.16 -3.07 -15.33
C THR A 122 -26.38 -4.29 -15.78
N HIS A 123 -26.96 -5.46 -15.66
CA HIS A 123 -26.44 -6.70 -16.24
C HIS A 123 -26.47 -6.63 -17.76
#